data_f2fd7a5e708e176a89437edf537f2213
#
_entry.id   f2fd7a5e708e176a89437edf537f2213
#
_cell.length_a   1.000
_cell.length_b   1.000
_cell.length_c   1.000
_cell.angle_alpha   90.00
_cell.angle_beta   90.00
_cell.angle_gamma   90.00
#
_symmetry.space_group_name_H-M   'P 1'
#
loop_
_entity.id
_entity.type
_entity.pdbx_description
1 polymer ?
#
loop_
_entity_poly.entity_id
_entity_poly.type
_entity_poly.pdbx_seq_one_letter_code
_entity_poly.pdbx_strand_id
1 'polypeptide(L)'
;MLPKKLQKRLEDRIQNNAFRHLGTDNKLIDFSSNDYLGFARDSNIFNNTQDLLDKKHNISNGSTGSRLLSGNHQLYHEFEVKLCQSHLCEAALVFNSGYTANLGFFSSVPQRGDVIYYDELAHASIRDGLTISRAKSYKFKHNDLQDLAEKLNKQKIASNNVIYVITESVFSMDGDSPDLVALSQLCKTHQAYLIVDEAHALGVFDFGLMQKLKIEQDCFARIITFGKAIGAHGAAILGSQKLVDYLVNFSRPFIYTTAMPPHTLATLIVAYDQLKNNHYLEKLQQNIAYFKSQIGQLSFIPSDSAIQCCLIPENNIVKSVSNHLKNKGFDVKP
;
A
#
# COMPACT_ATOMS: atom_id res chain seq x y z
N MET A 1 6.13 -15.38 33.30
CA MET A 1 4.66 -15.53 33.39
C MET A 1 4.03 -14.32 32.67
N LEU A 2 3.03 -14.53 31.84
CA LEU A 2 2.39 -13.42 31.11
C LEU A 2 1.41 -12.67 32.04
N PRO A 3 1.34 -11.31 32.00
CA PRO A 3 0.34 -10.56 32.78
C PRO A 3 -1.09 -11.03 32.48
N LYS A 4 -1.94 -11.13 33.49
CA LYS A 4 -3.32 -11.68 33.38
C LYS A 4 -4.16 -11.06 32.26
N LYS A 5 -4.06 -9.72 32.06
CA LYS A 5 -4.80 -9.03 30.98
C LYS A 5 -4.35 -9.50 29.57
N LEU A 6 -3.07 -9.79 29.39
CA LEU A 6 -2.54 -10.26 28.11
C LEU A 6 -2.91 -11.74 27.88
N GLN A 7 -2.85 -12.55 28.94
CA GLN A 7 -3.27 -13.95 28.88
C GLN A 7 -4.74 -14.04 28.48
N LYS A 8 -5.64 -13.27 29.11
CA LYS A 8 -7.07 -13.22 28.74
C LYS A 8 -7.27 -12.85 27.27
N ARG A 9 -6.55 -11.86 26.75
CA ARG A 9 -6.64 -11.48 25.31
C ARG A 9 -6.23 -12.59 24.37
N LEU A 10 -5.27 -13.45 24.75
CA LEU A 10 -4.90 -14.63 23.96
C LEU A 10 -5.99 -15.71 24.04
N GLU A 11 -6.52 -15.97 25.24
CA GLU A 11 -7.61 -16.90 25.45
C GLU A 11 -8.88 -16.50 24.65
N ASP A 12 -9.24 -15.21 24.68
CA ASP A 12 -10.36 -14.67 23.88
C ASP A 12 -10.14 -14.92 22.38
N ARG A 13 -8.90 -14.79 21.87
CA ARG A 13 -8.59 -15.10 20.46
C ARG A 13 -8.72 -16.59 20.14
N ILE A 14 -8.32 -17.46 21.07
CA ILE A 14 -8.45 -18.93 20.91
C ILE A 14 -9.94 -19.29 20.89
N GLN A 15 -10.72 -18.79 21.85
CA GLN A 15 -12.15 -19.05 21.96
C GLN A 15 -12.94 -18.57 20.72
N ASN A 16 -12.55 -17.41 20.17
CA ASN A 16 -13.19 -16.83 18.97
C ASN A 16 -12.60 -17.38 17.65
N ASN A 17 -11.78 -18.45 17.72
CA ASN A 17 -11.15 -19.04 16.54
C ASN A 17 -10.31 -18.04 15.70
N ALA A 18 -9.76 -17.00 16.35
CA ALA A 18 -9.02 -15.88 15.74
C ALA A 18 -7.53 -15.86 16.12
N PHE A 19 -7.03 -16.94 16.73
CA PHE A 19 -5.61 -17.06 17.08
C PHE A 19 -4.76 -17.19 15.81
N ARG A 20 -3.68 -16.41 15.76
CA ARG A 20 -2.77 -16.33 14.61
C ARG A 20 -1.52 -17.16 14.85
N HIS A 21 -1.11 -17.90 13.85
CA HIS A 21 0.16 -18.62 13.81
C HIS A 21 1.02 -18.13 12.67
N LEU A 22 2.33 -18.14 12.85
CA LEU A 22 3.27 -17.96 11.74
C LEU A 22 3.17 -19.20 10.84
N GLY A 23 2.93 -18.98 9.55
CA GLY A 23 2.96 -20.03 8.55
C GLY A 23 4.39 -20.50 8.28
N THR A 24 4.52 -21.69 7.74
CA THR A 24 5.75 -22.19 7.15
C THR A 24 5.66 -22.14 5.63
N ASP A 25 6.80 -22.11 4.96
CA ASP A 25 6.84 -22.23 3.50
C ASP A 25 6.14 -23.53 3.06
N ASN A 26 5.37 -23.44 1.98
CA ASN A 26 4.61 -24.57 1.45
C ASN A 26 4.79 -24.64 -0.07
N LYS A 27 4.48 -25.81 -0.64
CA LYS A 27 4.56 -26.07 -2.09
C LYS A 27 3.20 -25.94 -2.79
N LEU A 28 2.25 -25.27 -2.16
CA LEU A 28 0.91 -25.07 -2.70
C LEU A 28 0.93 -24.03 -3.81
N ILE A 29 -0.06 -24.09 -4.70
CA ILE A 29 -0.30 -23.02 -5.69
C ILE A 29 -0.77 -21.79 -4.93
N ASP A 30 -0.02 -20.70 -5.06
CA ASP A 30 -0.19 -19.48 -4.29
C ASP A 30 -1.35 -18.62 -4.83
N PHE A 31 -2.40 -18.49 -4.02
CA PHE A 31 -3.50 -17.54 -4.20
C PHE A 31 -3.65 -16.60 -2.99
N SER A 32 -2.63 -16.50 -2.15
CA SER A 32 -2.70 -15.76 -0.89
C SER A 32 -1.65 -14.66 -0.75
N SER A 33 -0.56 -14.72 -1.50
CA SER A 33 0.45 -13.65 -1.49
C SER A 33 -0.01 -12.45 -2.32
N ASN A 34 0.63 -11.32 -2.06
CA ASN A 34 0.44 -10.10 -2.84
C ASN A 34 1.46 -9.97 -4.00
N ASP A 35 2.18 -11.04 -4.34
CA ASP A 35 3.15 -11.07 -5.45
C ASP A 35 2.44 -11.19 -6.81
N TYR A 36 1.62 -10.19 -7.14
CA TYR A 36 0.68 -10.21 -8.26
C TYR A 36 1.33 -10.44 -9.63
N LEU A 37 2.59 -10.02 -9.81
CA LEU A 37 3.36 -10.18 -11.04
C LEU A 37 4.36 -11.35 -10.99
N GLY A 38 4.52 -12.00 -9.83
CA GLY A 38 5.51 -13.06 -9.60
C GLY A 38 6.95 -12.55 -9.52
N PHE A 39 7.15 -11.25 -9.31
CA PHE A 39 8.47 -10.63 -9.28
C PHE A 39 9.33 -11.06 -8.10
N ALA A 40 8.73 -11.42 -6.97
CA ALA A 40 9.46 -11.88 -5.78
C ALA A 40 10.28 -13.16 -6.03
N ARG A 41 9.94 -13.93 -7.07
CA ARG A 41 10.63 -15.18 -7.43
C ARG A 41 11.21 -15.15 -8.85
N ASP A 42 11.28 -13.97 -9.49
CA ASP A 42 11.79 -13.83 -10.84
C ASP A 42 13.35 -13.88 -10.82
N SER A 43 13.92 -14.90 -11.47
CA SER A 43 15.36 -15.11 -11.55
C SER A 43 16.09 -14.02 -12.34
N ASN A 44 15.42 -13.39 -13.31
CA ASN A 44 16.04 -12.30 -14.08
C ASN A 44 16.20 -11.06 -13.20
N ILE A 45 15.19 -10.73 -12.38
CA ILE A 45 15.29 -9.64 -11.40
C ILE A 45 16.43 -9.94 -10.43
N PHE A 46 16.51 -11.16 -9.90
CA PHE A 46 17.56 -11.56 -8.98
C PHE A 46 18.97 -11.41 -9.59
N ASN A 47 19.21 -11.99 -10.78
CA ASN A 47 20.49 -11.95 -11.46
C ASN A 47 20.87 -10.51 -11.87
N ASN A 48 19.96 -9.75 -12.47
CA ASN A 48 20.22 -8.37 -12.87
C ASN A 48 20.46 -7.44 -11.66
N THR A 49 19.91 -7.77 -10.50
CA THR A 49 20.20 -7.05 -9.25
C THR A 49 21.67 -7.23 -8.87
N GLN A 50 22.19 -8.46 -8.93
CA GLN A 50 23.59 -8.73 -8.67
C GLN A 50 24.50 -8.02 -9.68
N ASP A 51 24.18 -8.11 -10.97
CA ASP A 51 24.93 -7.42 -12.03
C ASP A 51 24.98 -5.89 -11.81
N LEU A 52 23.87 -5.30 -11.34
CA LEU A 52 23.83 -3.87 -11.03
C LEU A 52 24.74 -3.52 -9.86
N LEU A 53 24.75 -4.33 -8.80
CA LEU A 53 25.61 -4.13 -7.63
C LEU A 53 27.08 -4.27 -8.01
N ASP A 54 27.43 -5.29 -8.80
CA ASP A 54 28.80 -5.54 -9.26
C ASP A 54 29.32 -4.38 -10.14
N LYS A 55 28.50 -3.90 -11.09
CA LYS A 55 28.82 -2.73 -11.92
C LYS A 55 29.04 -1.45 -11.11
N LYS A 56 28.37 -1.33 -9.97
CA LYS A 56 28.52 -0.17 -9.06
C LYS A 56 29.59 -0.40 -7.99
N HIS A 57 30.28 -1.54 -8.00
CA HIS A 57 31.23 -1.94 -6.97
C HIS A 57 30.67 -1.84 -5.55
N ASN A 58 29.38 -2.12 -5.39
CA ASN A 58 28.69 -2.03 -4.11
C ASN A 58 28.58 -3.41 -3.44
N ILE A 59 29.40 -3.62 -2.44
CA ILE A 59 29.50 -4.89 -1.67
C ILE A 59 28.92 -4.76 -0.25
N SER A 60 28.19 -3.66 0.05
CA SER A 60 27.69 -3.39 1.39
C SER A 60 26.44 -4.25 1.70
N ASN A 61 26.47 -4.96 2.83
CA ASN A 61 25.34 -5.78 3.29
C ASN A 61 24.22 -4.96 3.93
N GLY A 62 24.50 -3.75 4.42
CA GLY A 62 23.52 -2.93 5.12
C GLY A 62 23.92 -1.46 5.17
N SER A 63 23.03 -0.61 5.69
CA SER A 63 23.21 0.85 5.71
C SER A 63 23.72 1.40 7.05
N THR A 64 23.66 0.62 8.12
CA THR A 64 24.19 0.90 9.47
C THR A 64 23.77 2.24 10.14
N GLY A 65 22.89 3.01 9.51
CA GLY A 65 22.36 4.28 10.01
C GLY A 65 21.11 4.74 9.26
N SER A 66 20.45 5.79 9.74
CA SER A 66 19.34 6.41 9.04
C SER A 66 19.82 7.17 7.80
N ARG A 67 18.89 7.51 6.90
CA ARG A 67 19.19 8.31 5.70
C ARG A 67 19.78 9.69 6.03
N LEU A 68 19.43 10.26 7.17
CA LEU A 68 19.97 11.56 7.61
C LEU A 68 21.37 11.47 8.21
N LEU A 69 21.91 10.26 8.43
CA LEU A 69 23.27 10.01 8.93
C LEU A 69 24.12 9.35 7.86
N SER A 70 24.36 8.04 7.97
CA SER A 70 25.24 7.28 7.10
C SER A 70 24.52 6.42 6.06
N GLY A 71 23.20 6.31 6.13
CA GLY A 71 22.44 5.35 5.32
C GLY A 71 21.98 5.86 3.95
N ASN A 72 22.17 7.15 3.62
CA ASN A 72 21.72 7.68 2.33
C ASN A 72 22.80 7.49 1.26
N HIS A 73 22.67 6.44 0.47
CA HIS A 73 23.61 6.14 -0.61
C HIS A 73 22.99 6.44 -1.99
N GLN A 74 23.85 6.46 -3.03
CA GLN A 74 23.49 6.90 -4.38
C GLN A 74 22.29 6.16 -4.99
N LEU A 75 22.09 4.88 -4.69
CA LEU A 75 20.95 4.12 -5.21
C LEU A 75 19.58 4.68 -4.75
N TYR A 76 19.52 5.38 -3.60
CA TYR A 76 18.30 6.10 -3.21
C TYR A 76 17.97 7.19 -4.21
N HIS A 77 18.95 8.04 -4.54
CA HIS A 77 18.75 9.11 -5.49
C HIS A 77 18.33 8.59 -6.87
N GLU A 78 19.05 7.56 -7.36
CA GLU A 78 18.72 6.95 -8.65
C GLU A 78 17.31 6.36 -8.68
N PHE A 79 16.91 5.71 -7.59
CA PHE A 79 15.58 5.12 -7.52
C PHE A 79 14.48 6.19 -7.36
N GLU A 80 14.70 7.22 -6.53
CA GLU A 80 13.75 8.32 -6.37
C GLU A 80 13.54 9.12 -7.67
N VAL A 81 14.61 9.35 -8.45
CA VAL A 81 14.51 9.93 -9.80
C VAL A 81 13.70 9.00 -10.73
N LYS A 82 13.95 7.68 -10.69
CA LYS A 82 13.19 6.70 -11.48
C LYS A 82 11.70 6.70 -11.09
N LEU A 83 11.39 6.81 -9.80
CA LEU A 83 10.02 6.93 -9.30
C LEU A 83 9.34 8.19 -9.86
N CYS A 84 10.00 9.34 -9.80
CA CYS A 84 9.44 10.60 -10.32
C CYS A 84 9.09 10.49 -11.80
N GLN A 85 9.99 9.91 -12.60
CA GLN A 85 9.77 9.69 -14.03
C GLN A 85 8.62 8.71 -14.32
N SER A 86 8.58 7.60 -13.58
CA SER A 86 7.58 6.53 -13.80
C SER A 86 6.20 6.95 -13.33
N HIS A 87 6.10 7.71 -12.24
CA HIS A 87 4.85 8.08 -11.60
C HIS A 87 4.37 9.50 -11.93
N LEU A 88 5.07 10.24 -12.80
CA LEU A 88 4.73 11.60 -13.22
C LEU A 88 4.54 12.53 -12.00
N CYS A 89 5.47 12.50 -11.04
CA CYS A 89 5.44 13.34 -9.85
C CYS A 89 6.71 14.19 -9.74
N GLU A 90 6.62 15.30 -9.01
CA GLU A 90 7.75 16.21 -8.81
C GLU A 90 8.85 15.61 -7.94
N ALA A 91 8.45 14.91 -6.87
CA ALA A 91 9.39 14.30 -5.94
C ALA A 91 8.84 12.98 -5.36
N ALA A 92 9.76 12.12 -4.92
CA ALA A 92 9.47 10.86 -4.27
C ALA A 92 10.38 10.69 -3.04
N LEU A 93 9.85 10.13 -1.95
CA LEU A 93 10.61 9.82 -0.75
C LEU A 93 10.42 8.34 -0.39
N VAL A 94 11.50 7.58 -0.40
CA VAL A 94 11.49 6.14 -0.12
C VAL A 94 11.51 5.87 1.38
N PHE A 95 10.60 4.98 1.82
CA PHE A 95 10.43 4.47 3.19
C PHE A 95 10.66 2.96 3.24
N ASN A 96 10.93 2.43 4.44
CA ASN A 96 11.20 1.00 4.62
C ASN A 96 9.96 0.10 4.38
N SER A 97 8.75 0.61 4.51
CA SER A 97 7.51 -0.14 4.25
C SER A 97 6.33 0.80 4.04
N GLY A 98 5.23 0.30 3.44
CA GLY A 98 3.96 1.04 3.35
C GLY A 98 3.42 1.43 4.73
N TYR A 99 3.60 0.53 5.72
CA TYR A 99 3.21 0.81 7.09
C TYR A 99 3.94 2.04 7.65
N THR A 100 5.26 2.11 7.50
CA THR A 100 6.06 3.25 7.99
C THR A 100 5.83 4.51 7.18
N ALA A 101 5.54 4.41 5.89
CA ALA A 101 5.17 5.55 5.05
C ALA A 101 3.85 6.18 5.50
N ASN A 102 2.79 5.38 5.67
CA ASN A 102 1.51 5.83 6.20
C ASN A 102 1.65 6.44 7.60
N LEU A 103 2.32 5.73 8.51
CA LEU A 103 2.56 6.24 9.86
C LEU A 103 3.33 7.57 9.83
N GLY A 104 4.35 7.66 8.99
CA GLY A 104 5.18 8.85 8.82
C GLY A 104 4.41 10.04 8.27
N PHE A 105 3.57 9.82 7.27
CA PHE A 105 2.73 10.86 6.69
C PHE A 105 1.71 11.40 7.70
N PHE A 106 0.85 10.51 8.23
CA PHE A 106 -0.29 10.94 9.05
C PHE A 106 0.08 11.43 10.44
N SER A 107 1.23 11.00 10.98
CA SER A 107 1.74 11.51 12.25
C SER A 107 2.43 12.88 12.14
N SER A 108 2.81 13.32 10.94
CA SER A 108 3.60 14.55 10.77
C SER A 108 2.94 15.62 9.91
N VAL A 109 2.22 15.26 8.85
CA VAL A 109 1.67 16.23 7.89
C VAL A 109 0.43 16.93 8.42
N PRO A 110 -0.65 16.26 8.85
CA PRO A 110 -1.80 16.95 9.39
C PRO A 110 -1.50 17.55 10.77
N GLN A 111 -1.89 18.81 10.96
CA GLN A 111 -1.59 19.58 12.16
C GLN A 111 -2.81 19.75 13.06
N ARG A 112 -2.60 20.29 14.27
CA ARG A 112 -3.69 20.61 15.20
C ARG A 112 -4.64 21.63 14.56
N GLY A 113 -5.92 21.32 14.53
CA GLY A 113 -6.98 22.12 13.94
C GLY A 113 -7.38 21.67 12.54
N ASP A 114 -6.52 20.93 11.83
CA ASP A 114 -6.89 20.28 10.59
C ASP A 114 -7.92 19.18 10.83
N VAL A 115 -8.62 18.82 9.75
CA VAL A 115 -9.62 17.74 9.76
C VAL A 115 -9.26 16.70 8.71
N ILE A 116 -9.38 15.44 9.09
CA ILE A 116 -9.11 14.31 8.22
C ILE A 116 -10.40 13.51 8.04
N TYR A 117 -10.83 13.31 6.80
CA TYR A 117 -11.85 12.32 6.45
C TYR A 117 -11.18 11.11 5.82
N TYR A 118 -11.50 9.91 6.30
CA TYR A 118 -10.93 8.67 5.81
C TYR A 118 -12.00 7.60 5.59
N ASP A 119 -11.80 6.76 4.58
CA ASP A 119 -12.69 5.63 4.32
C ASP A 119 -12.69 4.66 5.52
N GLU A 120 -13.84 4.17 5.94
CA GLU A 120 -13.94 3.33 7.13
C GLU A 120 -13.22 1.99 7.02
N LEU A 121 -12.94 1.52 5.80
CA LEU A 121 -12.14 0.32 5.54
C LEU A 121 -10.65 0.61 5.30
N ALA A 122 -10.21 1.87 5.43
CA ALA A 122 -8.80 2.22 5.28
C ALA A 122 -7.87 1.32 6.10
N HIS A 123 -6.72 0.99 5.51
CA HIS A 123 -5.74 0.04 6.06
C HIS A 123 -5.30 0.40 7.49
N ALA A 124 -4.94 -0.61 8.26
CA ALA A 124 -4.52 -0.45 9.66
C ALA A 124 -3.39 0.58 9.84
N SER A 125 -2.42 0.64 8.92
CA SER A 125 -1.31 1.61 8.98
C SER A 125 -1.78 3.07 8.87
N ILE A 126 -2.81 3.34 8.05
CA ILE A 126 -3.46 4.65 7.96
C ILE A 126 -4.10 4.98 9.31
N ARG A 127 -4.94 4.09 9.83
CA ARG A 127 -5.65 4.27 11.11
C ARG A 127 -4.69 4.45 12.29
N ASP A 128 -3.58 3.72 12.32
CA ASP A 128 -2.55 3.87 13.36
C ASP A 128 -1.85 5.23 13.23
N GLY A 129 -1.55 5.68 12.01
CA GLY A 129 -1.04 7.03 11.75
C GLY A 129 -2.01 8.13 12.20
N LEU A 130 -3.31 7.94 11.93
CA LEU A 130 -4.35 8.86 12.39
C LEU A 130 -4.48 8.92 13.92
N THR A 131 -4.25 7.80 14.61
CA THR A 131 -4.26 7.74 16.09
C THR A 131 -3.15 8.60 16.70
N ILE A 132 -2.00 8.70 16.03
CA ILE A 132 -0.84 9.49 16.47
C ILE A 132 -0.95 10.95 15.97
N SER A 133 -1.76 11.21 14.96
CA SER A 133 -1.96 12.53 14.37
C SER A 133 -2.49 13.54 15.41
N ARG A 134 -2.14 14.82 15.21
CA ARG A 134 -2.68 15.92 16.00
C ARG A 134 -3.99 16.48 15.44
N ALA A 135 -4.34 16.14 14.22
CA ALA A 135 -5.60 16.51 13.57
C ALA A 135 -6.75 15.64 14.07
N LYS A 136 -7.97 16.16 13.94
CA LYS A 136 -9.17 15.35 14.21
C LYS A 136 -9.50 14.51 12.99
N SER A 137 -9.74 13.21 13.18
CA SER A 137 -10.09 12.31 12.09
C SER A 137 -11.52 11.76 12.23
N TYR A 138 -12.22 11.69 11.11
CA TYR A 138 -13.60 11.20 11.01
C TYR A 138 -13.71 10.22 9.84
N LYS A 139 -14.32 9.08 10.08
CA LYS A 139 -14.58 8.11 9.01
C LYS A 139 -15.79 8.52 8.18
N PHE A 140 -15.74 8.21 6.89
CA PHE A 140 -16.93 8.16 6.03
C PHE A 140 -17.19 6.71 5.62
N LYS A 141 -18.43 6.42 5.19
CA LYS A 141 -18.83 5.07 4.78
C LYS A 141 -18.03 4.63 3.57
N HIS A 142 -17.72 3.34 3.53
CA HIS A 142 -16.91 2.76 2.48
C HIS A 142 -17.43 3.10 1.08
N ASN A 143 -16.57 3.73 0.27
CA ASN A 143 -16.83 4.15 -1.11
C ASN A 143 -18.08 5.05 -1.29
N ASP A 144 -18.61 5.64 -0.20
CA ASP A 144 -19.83 6.48 -0.22
C ASP A 144 -19.45 7.97 -0.34
N LEU A 145 -19.44 8.47 -1.60
CA LEU A 145 -19.15 9.87 -1.89
C LEU A 145 -20.25 10.82 -1.39
N GLN A 146 -21.49 10.35 -1.23
CA GLN A 146 -22.57 11.16 -0.70
C GLN A 146 -22.36 11.41 0.80
N ASP A 147 -22.04 10.37 1.58
CA ASP A 147 -21.71 10.50 3.01
C ASP A 147 -20.51 11.44 3.22
N LEU A 148 -19.47 11.32 2.36
CA LEU A 148 -18.33 12.23 2.38
C LEU A 148 -18.72 13.68 2.06
N ALA A 149 -19.52 13.90 1.01
CA ALA A 149 -19.98 15.24 0.61
C ALA A 149 -20.80 15.91 1.72
N GLU A 150 -21.70 15.17 2.37
CA GLU A 150 -22.48 15.69 3.50
C GLU A 150 -21.58 16.12 4.67
N LYS A 151 -20.52 15.37 4.96
CA LYS A 151 -19.53 15.70 6.00
C LYS A 151 -18.72 16.94 5.63
N LEU A 152 -18.25 17.02 4.40
CA LEU A 152 -17.50 18.17 3.88
C LEU A 152 -18.36 19.45 3.91
N ASN A 153 -19.62 19.39 3.50
CA ASN A 153 -20.56 20.52 3.52
C ASN A 153 -20.81 21.06 4.94
N LYS A 154 -20.85 20.19 5.93
CA LYS A 154 -21.09 20.56 7.34
C LYS A 154 -19.81 21.05 8.04
N GLN A 155 -18.64 20.84 7.44
CA GLN A 155 -17.37 21.15 8.07
C GLN A 155 -17.08 22.64 8.05
N LYS A 156 -16.89 23.21 9.23
CA LYS A 156 -16.36 24.58 9.41
C LYS A 156 -14.95 24.47 9.95
N ILE A 157 -13.99 25.04 9.25
CA ILE A 157 -12.58 25.12 9.69
C ILE A 157 -12.14 26.58 9.81
N ALA A 158 -11.18 26.84 10.69
CA ALA A 158 -10.53 28.15 10.76
C ALA A 158 -9.71 28.42 9.50
N SER A 159 -9.50 29.67 9.15
CA SER A 159 -8.86 30.10 7.88
C SER A 159 -7.48 29.48 7.60
N ASN A 160 -6.76 29.08 8.64
CA ASN A 160 -5.41 28.52 8.50
C ASN A 160 -5.37 26.98 8.57
N ASN A 161 -6.52 26.32 8.77
CA ASN A 161 -6.61 24.87 8.84
C ASN A 161 -7.09 24.31 7.51
N VAL A 162 -6.78 23.04 7.27
CA VAL A 162 -7.09 22.38 6.01
C VAL A 162 -7.86 21.07 6.24
N ILE A 163 -8.48 20.59 5.18
CA ILE A 163 -9.15 19.30 5.14
C ILE A 163 -8.28 18.32 4.34
N TYR A 164 -8.10 17.13 4.87
CA TYR A 164 -7.51 15.99 4.18
C TYR A 164 -8.58 14.92 3.94
N VAL A 165 -8.57 14.33 2.77
CA VAL A 165 -9.42 13.17 2.42
C VAL A 165 -8.51 12.01 2.04
N ILE A 166 -8.76 10.83 2.63
CA ILE A 166 -7.90 9.66 2.49
C ILE A 166 -8.73 8.48 2.05
N THR A 167 -8.25 7.79 1.00
CA THR A 167 -8.78 6.54 0.50
C THR A 167 -7.67 5.61 0.02
N GLU A 168 -8.02 4.36 -0.29
CA GLU A 168 -7.18 3.45 -1.07
C GLU A 168 -7.71 3.40 -2.51
N SER A 169 -6.83 3.28 -3.49
CA SER A 169 -7.27 3.12 -4.88
C SER A 169 -7.78 1.70 -5.17
N VAL A 170 -7.28 0.72 -4.42
CA VAL A 170 -7.78 -0.67 -4.38
C VAL A 170 -7.71 -1.13 -2.94
N PHE A 171 -8.84 -1.56 -2.37
CA PHE A 171 -8.91 -2.00 -0.99
C PHE A 171 -8.41 -3.44 -0.80
N SER A 172 -7.62 -3.65 0.24
CA SER A 172 -6.85 -4.88 0.45
C SER A 172 -7.68 -6.14 0.69
N MET A 173 -8.87 -6.00 1.28
CA MET A 173 -9.74 -7.13 1.63
C MET A 173 -10.73 -7.45 0.52
N ASP A 174 -11.29 -6.43 -0.08
CA ASP A 174 -12.42 -6.56 -1.00
C ASP A 174 -11.98 -6.50 -2.46
N GLY A 175 -10.84 -5.85 -2.73
CA GLY A 175 -10.30 -5.68 -4.08
C GLY A 175 -11.04 -4.64 -4.91
N ASP A 176 -12.04 -3.98 -4.33
CA ASP A 176 -12.84 -2.94 -4.96
C ASP A 176 -12.11 -1.58 -4.97
N SER A 177 -12.69 -0.63 -5.67
CA SER A 177 -12.13 0.71 -5.85
C SER A 177 -13.22 1.77 -5.75
N PRO A 178 -12.93 2.94 -5.14
CA PRO A 178 -13.85 4.08 -5.22
C PRO A 178 -13.90 4.67 -6.63
N ASP A 179 -14.94 5.48 -6.91
CA ASP A 179 -14.90 6.39 -8.06
C ASP A 179 -13.89 7.52 -7.78
N LEU A 180 -12.62 7.26 -8.15
CA LEU A 180 -11.51 8.20 -7.90
C LEU A 180 -11.66 9.51 -8.67
N VAL A 181 -12.32 9.49 -9.83
CA VAL A 181 -12.55 10.71 -10.63
C VAL A 181 -13.55 11.61 -9.92
N ALA A 182 -14.68 11.06 -9.50
CA ALA A 182 -15.70 11.80 -8.75
C ALA A 182 -15.17 12.25 -7.37
N LEU A 183 -14.40 11.40 -6.69
CA LEU A 183 -13.75 11.74 -5.41
C LEU A 183 -12.77 12.91 -5.56
N SER A 184 -11.93 12.88 -6.60
CA SER A 184 -10.99 13.95 -6.91
C SER A 184 -11.73 15.28 -7.14
N GLN A 185 -12.80 15.24 -7.94
CA GLN A 185 -13.61 16.43 -8.20
C GLN A 185 -14.30 16.97 -6.93
N LEU A 186 -14.79 16.06 -6.07
CA LEU A 186 -15.37 16.44 -4.77
C LEU A 186 -14.33 17.13 -3.89
N CYS A 187 -13.11 16.58 -3.81
CA CYS A 187 -12.02 17.18 -3.04
C CYS A 187 -11.66 18.58 -3.56
N LYS A 188 -11.56 18.76 -4.88
CA LYS A 188 -11.31 20.08 -5.50
C LYS A 188 -12.39 21.09 -5.14
N THR A 189 -13.67 20.70 -5.23
CA THR A 189 -14.80 21.56 -4.92
C THR A 189 -14.76 22.08 -3.46
N HIS A 190 -14.28 21.24 -2.54
CA HIS A 190 -14.16 21.56 -1.12
C HIS A 190 -12.78 22.02 -0.69
N GLN A 191 -11.85 22.26 -1.63
CA GLN A 191 -10.46 22.63 -1.35
C GLN A 191 -9.78 21.67 -0.37
N ALA A 192 -10.13 20.40 -0.44
CA ALA A 192 -9.57 19.33 0.39
C ALA A 192 -8.35 18.68 -0.30
N TYR A 193 -7.32 18.38 0.46
CA TYR A 193 -6.16 17.64 0.00
C TYR A 193 -6.45 16.14 -0.09
N LEU A 194 -6.39 15.59 -1.29
CA LEU A 194 -6.61 14.16 -1.54
C LEU A 194 -5.31 13.38 -1.34
N ILE A 195 -5.35 12.33 -0.51
CA ILE A 195 -4.28 11.35 -0.34
C ILE A 195 -4.80 9.98 -0.76
N VAL A 196 -4.07 9.30 -1.63
CA VAL A 196 -4.46 7.97 -2.12
C VAL A 196 -3.35 6.96 -1.83
N ASP A 197 -3.70 5.89 -1.11
CA ASP A 197 -2.84 4.72 -0.97
C ASP A 197 -3.05 3.80 -2.20
N GLU A 198 -2.02 3.64 -3.01
CA GLU A 198 -2.02 2.82 -4.21
C GLU A 198 -1.28 1.48 -4.04
N ALA A 199 -1.17 1.02 -2.79
CA ALA A 199 -0.42 -0.18 -2.46
C ALA A 199 -0.85 -1.43 -3.23
N HIS A 200 -2.13 -1.56 -3.57
CA HIS A 200 -2.69 -2.69 -4.33
C HIS A 200 -2.93 -2.36 -5.82
N ALA A 201 -2.70 -1.12 -6.24
CA ALA A 201 -2.87 -0.69 -7.63
C ALA A 201 -1.57 -0.71 -8.44
N LEU A 202 -0.44 -0.39 -7.80
CA LEU A 202 0.88 -0.43 -8.44
C LEU A 202 1.17 -1.84 -8.99
N GLY A 203 1.52 -1.94 -10.28
CA GLY A 203 1.79 -3.19 -10.98
C GLY A 203 0.54 -3.98 -11.40
N VAL A 204 -0.64 -3.62 -10.90
CA VAL A 204 -1.93 -4.17 -11.35
C VAL A 204 -2.59 -3.25 -12.38
N PHE A 205 -2.42 -1.96 -12.19
CA PHE A 205 -2.89 -0.89 -13.08
C PHE A 205 -1.68 -0.03 -13.52
N ASP A 206 -0.68 -0.62 -14.13
CA ASP A 206 0.60 0.01 -14.49
C ASP A 206 1.29 0.63 -13.26
N PHE A 207 1.53 1.93 -13.30
CA PHE A 207 2.13 2.69 -12.20
C PHE A 207 1.10 3.24 -11.19
N GLY A 208 -0.10 2.66 -11.16
CA GLY A 208 -1.17 3.01 -10.23
C GLY A 208 -2.45 3.46 -10.93
N LEU A 209 -3.57 3.35 -10.21
CA LEU A 209 -4.89 3.63 -10.77
C LEU A 209 -5.10 5.14 -11.01
N MET A 210 -4.54 6.00 -10.15
CA MET A 210 -4.60 7.45 -10.35
C MET A 210 -3.97 7.87 -11.68
N GLN A 211 -2.80 7.31 -12.00
CA GLN A 211 -2.12 7.59 -13.26
C GLN A 211 -2.84 6.96 -14.47
N LYS A 212 -3.37 5.73 -14.34
CA LYS A 212 -4.17 5.10 -15.37
C LYS A 212 -5.41 5.92 -15.74
N LEU A 213 -6.02 6.59 -14.75
CA LEU A 213 -7.15 7.50 -14.93
C LEU A 213 -6.75 8.92 -15.34
N LYS A 214 -5.43 9.23 -15.40
CA LYS A 214 -4.86 10.56 -15.74
C LYS A 214 -5.29 11.67 -14.78
N ILE A 215 -5.37 11.35 -13.48
CA ILE A 215 -5.73 12.25 -12.38
C ILE A 215 -4.68 12.26 -11.27
N GLU A 216 -3.47 11.79 -11.55
CA GLU A 216 -2.37 11.76 -10.59
C GLU A 216 -1.99 13.14 -10.04
N GLN A 217 -2.20 14.20 -10.83
CA GLN A 217 -1.93 15.57 -10.44
C GLN A 217 -2.97 16.14 -9.46
N ASP A 218 -4.09 15.45 -9.28
CA ASP A 218 -5.15 15.86 -8.35
C ASP A 218 -4.86 15.44 -6.90
N CYS A 219 -3.86 14.59 -6.71
CA CYS A 219 -3.44 14.14 -5.39
C CYS A 219 -2.44 15.10 -4.76
N PHE A 220 -2.65 15.40 -3.48
CA PHE A 220 -1.63 16.02 -2.63
C PHE A 220 -0.47 15.05 -2.37
N ALA A 221 -0.79 13.77 -2.14
CA ALA A 221 0.18 12.69 -2.01
C ALA A 221 -0.39 11.36 -2.50
N ARG A 222 0.46 10.53 -3.13
CA ARG A 222 0.20 9.12 -3.38
C ARG A 222 1.17 8.28 -2.57
N ILE A 223 0.70 7.19 -1.99
CA ILE A 223 1.53 6.27 -1.21
C ILE A 223 1.55 4.94 -1.96
N ILE A 224 2.74 4.47 -2.30
CA ILE A 224 2.94 3.22 -3.03
C ILE A 224 3.80 2.27 -2.22
N THR A 225 3.64 0.96 -2.43
CA THR A 225 4.46 -0.06 -1.75
C THR A 225 5.11 -1.01 -2.75
N PHE A 226 6.29 -1.48 -2.40
CA PHE A 226 7.08 -2.39 -3.24
C PHE A 226 7.02 -3.84 -2.76
N GLY A 227 6.36 -4.10 -1.62
CA GLY A 227 6.22 -5.43 -1.03
C GLY A 227 5.08 -6.27 -1.62
N LYS A 228 4.44 -5.82 -2.71
CA LYS A 228 3.32 -6.50 -3.36
C LYS A 228 3.70 -6.84 -4.81
N ALA A 229 3.02 -6.29 -5.81
CA ALA A 229 3.29 -6.59 -7.22
C ALA A 229 4.77 -6.41 -7.64
N ILE A 230 5.50 -5.47 -7.02
CA ILE A 230 6.93 -5.26 -7.32
C ILE A 230 7.84 -6.36 -6.73
N GLY A 231 7.30 -7.23 -5.86
CA GLY A 231 8.01 -8.41 -5.36
C GLY A 231 9.25 -8.12 -4.49
N ALA A 232 9.37 -6.87 -3.97
CA ALA A 232 10.55 -6.45 -3.23
C ALA A 232 10.18 -5.94 -1.82
N HIS A 233 10.89 -4.96 -1.27
CA HIS A 233 10.61 -4.40 0.06
C HIS A 233 10.66 -2.88 0.02
N GLY A 234 9.82 -2.23 0.83
CA GLY A 234 9.79 -0.78 0.94
C GLY A 234 8.49 -0.14 0.44
N ALA A 235 8.50 1.19 0.41
CA ALA A 235 7.41 2.03 -0.04
C ALA A 235 7.94 3.40 -0.47
N ALA A 236 7.09 4.22 -1.08
CA ALA A 236 7.41 5.63 -1.29
C ALA A 236 6.16 6.52 -1.11
N ILE A 237 6.41 7.76 -0.72
CA ILE A 237 5.44 8.86 -0.79
C ILE A 237 5.82 9.70 -2.00
N LEU A 238 4.86 9.90 -2.89
CA LEU A 238 4.96 10.68 -4.12
C LEU A 238 4.19 11.99 -3.95
N GLY A 239 4.77 13.09 -4.35
CA GLY A 239 4.12 14.40 -4.25
C GLY A 239 5.03 15.54 -4.70
N SER A 240 4.83 16.74 -4.12
CA SER A 240 5.69 17.89 -4.40
C SER A 240 7.04 17.80 -3.68
N GLN A 241 8.04 18.51 -4.18
CA GLN A 241 9.34 18.63 -3.50
C GLN A 241 9.19 19.21 -2.08
N LYS A 242 8.30 20.20 -1.90
CA LYS A 242 8.02 20.78 -0.57
C LYS A 242 7.46 19.77 0.42
N LEU A 243 6.62 18.84 -0.04
CA LEU A 243 6.12 17.77 0.81
C LEU A 243 7.26 16.81 1.21
N VAL A 244 8.11 16.44 0.27
CA VAL A 244 9.28 15.60 0.55
C VAL A 244 10.22 16.28 1.53
N ASP A 245 10.54 17.57 1.33
CA ASP A 245 11.37 18.34 2.26
C ASP A 245 10.76 18.39 3.66
N TYR A 246 9.44 18.54 3.74
CA TYR A 246 8.72 18.53 5.02
C TYR A 246 8.83 17.15 5.70
N LEU A 247 8.61 16.05 4.99
CA LEU A 247 8.70 14.70 5.53
C LEU A 247 10.11 14.35 6.00
N VAL A 248 11.14 14.75 5.27
CA VAL A 248 12.55 14.58 5.66
C VAL A 248 12.86 15.26 7.00
N ASN A 249 12.22 16.39 7.29
CA ASN A 249 12.47 17.16 8.51
C ASN A 249 11.55 16.80 9.68
N PHE A 250 10.36 16.25 9.44
CA PHE A 250 9.34 16.09 10.48
C PHE A 250 8.78 14.68 10.62
N SER A 251 8.96 13.78 9.65
CA SER A 251 8.48 12.41 9.72
C SER A 251 9.39 11.54 10.60
N ARG A 252 9.01 11.34 11.85
CA ARG A 252 9.80 10.55 12.79
C ARG A 252 10.06 9.10 12.32
N PRO A 253 9.10 8.36 11.70
CA PRO A 253 9.35 7.05 11.12
C PRO A 253 10.37 7.04 9.99
N PHE A 254 10.62 8.18 9.33
CA PHE A 254 11.69 8.35 8.36
C PHE A 254 13.03 8.69 9.04
N ILE A 255 13.01 9.68 9.94
CA ILE A 255 14.22 10.26 10.58
C ILE A 255 14.97 9.22 11.41
N TYR A 256 14.23 8.43 12.20
CA TYR A 256 14.80 7.53 13.22
C TYR A 256 14.84 6.05 12.82
N THR A 257 14.68 5.75 11.53
CA THR A 257 14.74 4.39 11.00
C THR A 257 16.04 4.17 10.25
N THR A 258 16.68 3.02 10.46
CA THR A 258 17.83 2.58 9.65
C THR A 258 17.41 2.48 8.19
N ALA A 259 18.23 3.02 7.30
CA ALA A 259 17.99 2.98 5.85
C ALA A 259 18.01 1.54 5.31
N MET A 260 17.37 1.33 4.17
CA MET A 260 17.39 0.04 3.48
C MET A 260 18.80 -0.27 2.97
N PRO A 261 19.20 -1.56 2.93
CA PRO A 261 20.47 -1.96 2.36
C PRO A 261 20.52 -1.70 0.84
N PRO A 262 21.71 -1.49 0.26
CA PRO A 262 21.89 -1.26 -1.17
C PRO A 262 21.24 -2.32 -2.06
N HIS A 263 21.31 -3.59 -1.67
CA HIS A 263 20.71 -4.70 -2.40
C HIS A 263 19.19 -4.48 -2.62
N THR A 264 18.47 -4.04 -1.60
CA THR A 264 17.02 -3.77 -1.74
C THR A 264 16.74 -2.70 -2.79
N LEU A 265 17.51 -1.61 -2.79
CA LEU A 265 17.32 -0.54 -3.78
C LEU A 265 17.75 -0.96 -5.18
N ALA A 266 18.79 -1.76 -5.32
CA ALA A 266 19.19 -2.34 -6.60
C ALA A 266 18.07 -3.25 -7.15
N THR A 267 17.48 -4.09 -6.29
CA THR A 267 16.30 -4.91 -6.66
C THR A 267 15.14 -4.06 -7.14
N LEU A 268 14.85 -2.96 -6.45
CA LEU A 268 13.76 -2.04 -6.82
C LEU A 268 14.01 -1.37 -8.18
N ILE A 269 15.23 -0.91 -8.43
CA ILE A 269 15.62 -0.31 -9.71
C ILE A 269 15.39 -1.30 -10.85
N VAL A 270 15.84 -2.54 -10.70
CA VAL A 270 15.68 -3.61 -11.69
C VAL A 270 14.21 -4.01 -11.87
N ALA A 271 13.46 -4.17 -10.78
CA ALA A 271 12.04 -4.52 -10.83
C ALA A 271 11.20 -3.44 -11.54
N TYR A 272 11.54 -2.16 -11.35
CA TYR A 272 10.89 -1.06 -12.08
C TYR A 272 11.22 -1.03 -13.56
N ASP A 273 12.42 -1.48 -13.95
CA ASP A 273 12.73 -1.66 -15.38
C ASP A 273 11.96 -2.85 -15.96
N GLN A 274 11.80 -3.92 -15.19
CA GLN A 274 11.01 -5.08 -15.59
C GLN A 274 9.50 -4.73 -15.69
N LEU A 275 8.97 -3.85 -14.84
CA LEU A 275 7.58 -3.41 -14.86
C LEU A 275 7.19 -2.72 -16.18
N LYS A 276 8.15 -2.11 -16.89
CA LYS A 276 7.94 -1.52 -18.22
C LYS A 276 7.64 -2.56 -19.30
N ASN A 277 7.88 -3.84 -19.03
CA ASN A 277 7.53 -4.93 -19.91
C ASN A 277 6.06 -5.31 -19.72
N ASN A 278 5.20 -4.87 -20.64
CA ASN A 278 3.75 -5.06 -20.57
C ASN A 278 3.31 -6.53 -20.48
N HIS A 279 4.16 -7.48 -20.85
CA HIS A 279 3.83 -8.91 -20.83
C HIS A 279 3.32 -9.39 -19.46
N TYR A 280 3.94 -8.93 -18.35
CA TYR A 280 3.53 -9.35 -17.00
C TYR A 280 2.15 -8.81 -16.65
N LEU A 281 1.90 -7.53 -16.96
CA LEU A 281 0.61 -6.90 -16.73
C LEU A 281 -0.49 -7.55 -17.61
N GLU A 282 -0.23 -7.77 -18.89
CA GLU A 282 -1.16 -8.43 -19.80
C GLU A 282 -1.53 -9.83 -19.32
N LYS A 283 -0.52 -10.62 -18.88
CA LYS A 283 -0.75 -11.95 -18.32
C LYS A 283 -1.60 -11.90 -17.06
N LEU A 284 -1.35 -10.94 -16.15
CA LEU A 284 -2.16 -10.75 -14.95
C LEU A 284 -3.61 -10.42 -15.32
N GLN A 285 -3.83 -9.47 -16.25
CA GLN A 285 -5.17 -9.07 -16.69
C GLN A 285 -5.92 -10.25 -17.37
N GLN A 286 -5.23 -11.05 -18.16
CA GLN A 286 -5.80 -12.28 -18.76
C GLN A 286 -6.22 -13.28 -17.68
N ASN A 287 -5.38 -13.49 -16.63
CA ASN A 287 -5.72 -14.37 -15.52
C ASN A 287 -6.93 -13.87 -14.73
N ILE A 288 -7.01 -12.55 -14.46
CA ILE A 288 -8.17 -11.94 -13.80
C ILE A 288 -9.44 -12.14 -14.64
N ALA A 289 -9.39 -11.85 -15.93
CA ALA A 289 -10.52 -12.02 -16.83
C ALA A 289 -10.96 -13.48 -16.92
N TYR A 290 -10.00 -14.42 -17.04
CA TYR A 290 -10.28 -15.84 -17.05
C TYR A 290 -10.95 -16.30 -15.75
N PHE A 291 -10.39 -15.92 -14.60
CA PHE A 291 -10.97 -16.25 -13.29
C PHE A 291 -12.41 -15.74 -13.19
N LYS A 292 -12.64 -14.46 -13.51
CA LYS A 292 -13.99 -13.84 -13.50
C LYS A 292 -14.97 -14.57 -14.42
N SER A 293 -14.53 -15.12 -15.53
CA SER A 293 -15.38 -15.89 -16.45
C SER A 293 -15.78 -17.27 -15.91
N GLN A 294 -15.04 -17.80 -14.90
CA GLN A 294 -15.25 -19.14 -14.35
C GLN A 294 -16.00 -19.16 -13.02
N ILE A 295 -16.13 -18.03 -12.30
CA ILE A 295 -16.71 -17.99 -10.95
C ILE A 295 -18.23 -18.21 -10.90
N GLY A 296 -18.93 -18.15 -12.05
CA GLY A 296 -20.36 -18.46 -12.17
C GLY A 296 -21.23 -17.56 -11.28
N GLN A 297 -22.09 -18.18 -10.46
CA GLN A 297 -23.04 -17.49 -9.58
C GLN A 297 -22.52 -17.32 -8.14
N LEU A 298 -21.23 -17.55 -7.89
CA LEU A 298 -20.65 -17.35 -6.56
C LEU A 298 -20.65 -15.86 -6.20
N SER A 299 -20.88 -15.56 -4.93
CA SER A 299 -20.97 -14.19 -4.42
C SER A 299 -19.59 -13.58 -4.22
N PHE A 300 -19.00 -13.06 -5.30
CA PHE A 300 -17.76 -12.28 -5.25
C PHE A 300 -18.06 -10.79 -5.18
N ILE A 301 -17.23 -10.07 -4.42
CA ILE A 301 -17.22 -8.60 -4.48
C ILE A 301 -16.72 -8.18 -5.86
N PRO A 302 -17.39 -7.24 -6.55
CA PRO A 302 -16.93 -6.75 -7.85
C PRO A 302 -15.53 -6.14 -7.74
N SER A 303 -14.57 -6.70 -8.48
CA SER A 303 -13.19 -6.22 -8.49
C SER A 303 -12.60 -6.37 -9.88
N ASP A 304 -11.84 -5.35 -10.32
CA ASP A 304 -10.99 -5.40 -11.52
C ASP A 304 -9.50 -5.57 -11.16
N SER A 305 -9.21 -5.74 -9.85
CA SER A 305 -7.85 -5.96 -9.35
C SER A 305 -7.48 -7.45 -9.30
N ALA A 306 -6.25 -7.74 -8.87
CA ALA A 306 -5.79 -9.10 -8.59
C ALA A 306 -6.48 -9.73 -7.36
N ILE A 307 -7.13 -8.93 -6.52
CA ILE A 307 -7.83 -9.39 -5.33
C ILE A 307 -9.25 -9.77 -5.72
N GLN A 308 -9.63 -11.02 -5.47
CA GLN A 308 -10.94 -11.57 -5.78
C GLN A 308 -11.53 -12.18 -4.49
N CYS A 309 -12.42 -11.45 -3.84
CA CYS A 309 -12.99 -11.83 -2.54
C CYS A 309 -14.36 -12.49 -2.71
N CYS A 310 -14.49 -13.74 -2.26
CA CYS A 310 -15.77 -14.45 -2.19
C CYS A 310 -16.38 -14.29 -0.81
N LEU A 311 -17.60 -13.77 -0.75
CA LEU A 311 -18.33 -13.61 0.51
C LEU A 311 -18.97 -14.93 0.92
N ILE A 312 -18.50 -15.47 2.03
CA ILE A 312 -19.06 -16.68 2.66
C ILE A 312 -19.47 -16.32 4.10
N PRO A 313 -20.76 -16.35 4.43
CA PRO A 313 -21.20 -16.10 5.80
C PRO A 313 -20.65 -17.23 6.71
N GLU A 314 -20.30 -16.88 7.94
CA GLU A 314 -19.77 -17.76 8.99
C GLU A 314 -18.29 -18.17 8.86
N ASN A 315 -17.51 -17.77 9.87
CA ASN A 315 -16.07 -18.04 9.97
C ASN A 315 -15.70 -19.52 9.87
N ASN A 316 -16.56 -20.43 10.38
CA ASN A 316 -16.29 -21.87 10.35
C ASN A 316 -16.38 -22.43 8.93
N ILE A 317 -17.34 -21.94 8.12
CA ILE A 317 -17.51 -22.35 6.73
C ILE A 317 -16.33 -21.85 5.90
N VAL A 318 -15.94 -20.56 6.05
CA VAL A 318 -14.78 -19.97 5.36
C VAL A 318 -13.52 -20.80 5.62
N LYS A 319 -13.25 -21.15 6.90
CA LYS A 319 -12.09 -21.99 7.26
C LYS A 319 -12.17 -23.40 6.66
N SER A 320 -13.37 -24.00 6.64
CA SER A 320 -13.58 -25.31 6.04
C SER A 320 -13.28 -25.28 4.54
N VAL A 321 -13.75 -24.26 3.82
CA VAL A 321 -13.47 -24.05 2.39
C VAL A 321 -11.97 -23.85 2.15
N SER A 322 -11.32 -22.97 2.91
CA SER A 322 -9.87 -22.74 2.80
C SER A 322 -9.07 -24.03 3.04
N ASN A 323 -9.42 -24.82 4.06
CA ASN A 323 -8.78 -26.10 4.35
C ASN A 323 -9.02 -27.13 3.23
N HIS A 324 -10.23 -27.16 2.65
CA HIS A 324 -10.52 -28.04 1.52
C HIS A 324 -9.66 -27.68 0.30
N LEU A 325 -9.55 -26.39 -0.02
CA LEU A 325 -8.69 -25.90 -1.11
C LEU A 325 -7.22 -26.22 -0.84
N LYS A 326 -6.77 -26.07 0.40
CA LYS A 326 -5.41 -26.44 0.82
C LYS A 326 -5.13 -27.93 0.56
N ASN A 327 -6.06 -28.81 0.91
CA ASN A 327 -5.94 -30.25 0.65
C ASN A 327 -5.95 -30.59 -0.85
N LYS A 328 -6.46 -29.69 -1.70
CA LYS A 328 -6.42 -29.78 -3.17
C LYS A 328 -5.18 -29.15 -3.78
N GLY A 329 -4.27 -28.63 -2.98
CA GLY A 329 -3.01 -28.06 -3.45
C GLY A 329 -3.01 -26.53 -3.64
N PHE A 330 -4.03 -25.81 -3.15
CA PHE A 330 -4.15 -24.36 -3.32
C PHE A 330 -4.01 -23.62 -1.97
N ASP A 331 -3.18 -22.59 -1.89
CA ASP A 331 -3.07 -21.72 -0.73
C ASP A 331 -4.03 -20.53 -0.87
N VAL A 332 -5.25 -20.68 -0.35
CA VAL A 332 -6.28 -19.64 -0.31
C VAL A 332 -6.59 -19.29 1.14
N LYS A 333 -6.52 -18.02 1.50
CA LYS A 333 -6.80 -17.58 2.88
C LYS A 333 -8.29 -17.41 3.13
N PRO A 334 -8.74 -17.72 4.37
CA PRO A 334 -10.12 -17.51 4.80
C PRO A 334 -10.39 -16.04 5.11
#